data_f43418f93f01ff414f532dd4f94cfda2
#
_entry.id   f43418f93f01ff414f532dd4f94cfda2
#
_cell.length_a   1.000
_cell.length_b   1.000
_cell.length_c   1.000
_cell.angle_alpha   90.00
_cell.angle_beta   90.00
_cell.angle_gamma   90.00
#
_symmetry.space_group_name_H-M   'P 1'
#
loop_
_entity.id
_entity.type
_entity.pdbx_description
1 polymer ?
#
loop_
_entity_poly.entity_id
_entity_poly.type
_entity_poly.pdbx_seq_one_letter_code
_entity_poly.pdbx_strand_id
1 'polypeptide(L)'
;MKLIIQIPCFNEEETLTQTIEALPKQIDGIDEIETIIIDDGSTDKTVDIANWNGINHILRLTRHTGLAGAFKSGINEALKLGADIIVNTDADNQYNAEDIKELVKPILEKRADMVIGARPISSIKGFTLFKKGLQKIGSAFMRIVSKTEVEDAPCGFRAFSAECASMLNVFDNYTYTMETIIQARAKGLRIISVPIRVNPQTRKSRLVKNIFSYIRKSTFTILRMFIVYKPFRFFAFIASLFLICGLIFAGRFLYLFFTVGGHGHIQSLILSAILIITGVQIGLIGILADLCAINRKLLEDIQLRVKKLENK
;
A
#
# COMPACT_ATOMS: atom_id res chain seq x y z
N MET A 1 15.05 17.18 16.20
CA MET A 1 14.11 16.18 15.62
C MET A 1 14.81 14.83 15.58
N LYS A 2 14.09 13.77 15.93
CA LYS A 2 14.59 12.38 15.94
C LYS A 2 14.14 11.63 14.70
N LEU A 3 15.10 11.08 13.95
CA LEU A 3 14.87 10.20 12.82
C LEU A 3 15.09 8.75 13.24
N ILE A 4 14.14 7.88 12.97
CA ILE A 4 14.34 6.44 13.10
C ILE A 4 14.27 5.78 11.72
N ILE A 5 15.35 5.05 11.38
CA ILE A 5 15.42 4.26 10.14
C ILE A 5 15.05 2.83 10.49
N GLN A 6 13.91 2.35 9.97
CA GLN A 6 13.47 0.98 10.17
C GLN A 6 13.85 0.09 8.98
N ILE A 7 14.35 -1.11 9.29
CA ILE A 7 14.79 -2.10 8.31
C ILE A 7 14.14 -3.45 8.64
N PRO A 8 13.04 -3.81 7.96
CA PRO A 8 12.47 -5.16 8.08
C PRO A 8 13.43 -6.21 7.51
N CYS A 9 13.72 -7.25 8.29
CA CYS A 9 14.67 -8.30 7.94
C CYS A 9 14.03 -9.69 8.05
N PHE A 10 14.34 -10.56 7.11
CA PHE A 10 14.05 -12.00 7.17
C PHE A 10 15.11 -12.77 6.39
N ASN A 11 16.05 -13.40 7.10
CA ASN A 11 17.19 -14.12 6.54
C ASN A 11 18.04 -13.25 5.60
N GLU A 12 18.61 -12.16 6.12
CA GLU A 12 19.37 -11.15 5.37
C GLU A 12 20.86 -11.10 5.77
N GLU A 13 21.44 -12.21 6.27
CA GLU A 13 22.83 -12.26 6.73
C GLU A 13 23.85 -11.81 5.66
N GLU A 14 23.56 -12.02 4.37
CA GLU A 14 24.49 -11.69 3.29
C GLU A 14 24.57 -10.18 2.97
N THR A 15 23.49 -9.42 3.24
CA THR A 15 23.35 -8.04 2.75
C THR A 15 23.22 -7.00 3.86
N LEU A 16 22.86 -7.43 5.08
CA LEU A 16 22.52 -6.53 6.16
C LEU A 16 23.70 -5.62 6.59
N THR A 17 24.92 -6.16 6.71
CA THR A 17 26.11 -5.37 7.06
C THR A 17 26.31 -4.20 6.09
N GLN A 18 26.29 -4.48 4.77
CA GLN A 18 26.46 -3.46 3.75
C GLN A 18 25.34 -2.41 3.79
N THR A 19 24.12 -2.83 4.10
CA THR A 19 22.98 -1.92 4.25
C THR A 19 23.18 -0.99 5.43
N ILE A 20 23.61 -1.52 6.59
CA ILE A 20 23.83 -0.73 7.81
C ILE A 20 24.98 0.27 7.64
N GLU A 21 26.11 -0.18 7.08
CA GLU A 21 27.30 0.67 6.86
C GLU A 21 27.02 1.85 5.91
N ALA A 22 26.08 1.68 4.97
CA ALA A 22 25.68 2.71 4.03
C ALA A 22 24.75 3.78 4.62
N LEU A 23 24.18 3.56 5.83
CA LEU A 23 23.21 4.50 6.42
C LEU A 23 23.88 5.83 6.78
N PRO A 24 23.20 6.97 6.55
CA PRO A 24 23.72 8.28 6.91
C PRO A 24 23.83 8.42 8.43
N LYS A 25 24.95 8.96 8.89
CA LYS A 25 25.20 9.24 10.32
C LYS A 25 24.72 10.64 10.73
N GLN A 26 24.57 11.54 9.77
CA GLN A 26 24.13 12.92 9.99
C GLN A 26 23.25 13.37 8.81
N ILE A 27 22.21 14.12 9.12
CA ILE A 27 21.31 14.76 8.13
C ILE A 27 20.98 16.16 8.68
N ASP A 28 21.08 17.17 7.85
CA ASP A 28 20.78 18.55 8.23
C ASP A 28 19.33 18.67 8.72
N GLY A 29 19.16 19.29 9.91
CA GLY A 29 17.85 19.45 10.55
C GLY A 29 17.38 18.25 11.38
N ILE A 30 18.22 17.21 11.53
CA ILE A 30 18.00 16.05 12.39
C ILE A 30 19.03 16.08 13.51
N ASP A 31 18.57 16.02 14.76
CA ASP A 31 19.44 16.06 15.95
C ASP A 31 19.94 14.64 16.33
N GLU A 32 19.12 13.64 16.08
CA GLU A 32 19.39 12.24 16.45
C GLU A 32 18.92 11.29 15.34
N ILE A 33 19.80 10.35 14.96
CA ILE A 33 19.48 9.28 14.01
C ILE A 33 19.68 7.94 14.72
N GLU A 34 18.61 7.17 14.80
CA GLU A 34 18.66 5.79 15.29
C GLU A 34 18.18 4.81 14.22
N THR A 35 18.63 3.57 14.36
CA THR A 35 18.24 2.49 13.46
C THR A 35 17.55 1.38 14.26
N ILE A 36 16.43 0.89 13.74
CA ILE A 36 15.73 -0.27 14.26
C ILE A 36 15.68 -1.38 13.22
N ILE A 37 16.19 -2.55 13.60
CA ILE A 37 16.02 -3.80 12.82
C ILE A 37 14.76 -4.51 13.30
N ILE A 38 13.89 -4.88 12.37
CA ILE A 38 12.72 -5.70 12.67
C ILE A 38 12.98 -7.11 12.13
N ASP A 39 13.36 -8.00 13.01
CA ASP A 39 13.61 -9.40 12.67
C ASP A 39 12.28 -10.17 12.64
N ASP A 40 11.85 -10.56 11.45
CA ASP A 40 10.59 -11.29 11.21
C ASP A 40 10.77 -12.81 11.34
N GLY A 41 11.55 -13.24 12.35
CA GLY A 41 11.80 -14.65 12.67
C GLY A 41 12.88 -15.27 11.79
N SER A 42 14.00 -14.59 11.59
CA SER A 42 15.16 -15.13 10.88
C SER A 42 15.76 -16.36 11.59
N THR A 43 16.26 -17.28 10.78
CA THR A 43 16.91 -18.54 11.23
C THR A 43 18.40 -18.55 10.93
N ASP A 44 18.90 -17.52 10.25
CA ASP A 44 20.31 -17.29 9.94
C ASP A 44 20.96 -16.31 10.95
N LYS A 45 22.14 -15.79 10.62
CA LYS A 45 22.87 -14.86 11.48
C LYS A 45 22.43 -13.39 11.40
N THR A 46 21.24 -13.11 10.85
CA THR A 46 20.73 -11.74 10.68
C THR A 46 20.76 -10.94 11.99
N VAL A 47 20.29 -11.53 13.10
CA VAL A 47 20.24 -10.85 14.41
C VAL A 47 21.65 -10.65 14.98
N ASP A 48 22.54 -11.64 14.84
CA ASP A 48 23.93 -11.53 15.32
C ASP A 48 24.66 -10.41 14.57
N ILE A 49 24.47 -10.31 13.26
CA ILE A 49 25.03 -9.24 12.43
C ILE A 49 24.52 -7.87 12.87
N ALA A 50 23.21 -7.74 13.16
CA ALA A 50 22.65 -6.50 13.66
C ALA A 50 23.32 -6.07 14.98
N ASN A 51 23.53 -7.01 15.93
CA ASN A 51 24.23 -6.75 17.18
C ASN A 51 25.68 -6.35 16.96
N TRP A 52 26.43 -7.07 16.11
CA TRP A 52 27.84 -6.77 15.82
C TRP A 52 28.06 -5.41 15.18
N ASN A 53 27.08 -4.94 14.38
CA ASN A 53 27.11 -3.61 13.77
C ASN A 53 26.60 -2.49 14.71
N GLY A 54 26.33 -2.78 15.98
CA GLY A 54 25.96 -1.79 16.98
C GLY A 54 24.62 -1.09 16.72
N ILE A 55 23.63 -1.82 16.20
CA ILE A 55 22.29 -1.28 15.95
C ILE A 55 21.63 -0.87 17.26
N ASN A 56 21.00 0.31 17.28
CA ASN A 56 20.36 0.89 18.46
C ASN A 56 19.24 0.00 19.02
N HIS A 57 18.39 -0.53 18.13
CA HIS A 57 17.21 -1.30 18.52
C HIS A 57 17.01 -2.52 17.62
N ILE A 58 16.69 -3.66 18.22
CA ILE A 58 16.35 -4.90 17.51
C ILE A 58 15.03 -5.43 18.05
N LEU A 59 14.00 -5.35 17.22
CA LEU A 59 12.67 -5.91 17.51
C LEU A 59 12.55 -7.30 16.89
N ARG A 60 12.56 -8.36 17.71
CA ARG A 60 12.35 -9.74 17.27
C ARG A 60 10.87 -10.09 17.34
N LEU A 61 10.29 -10.47 16.22
CA LEU A 61 8.92 -10.96 16.18
C LEU A 61 8.88 -12.45 16.58
N THR A 62 7.88 -12.82 17.36
CA THR A 62 7.73 -14.20 17.88
C THR A 62 7.40 -15.23 16.79
N ARG A 63 6.95 -14.76 15.63
CA ARG A 63 6.60 -15.58 14.46
C ARG A 63 6.79 -14.79 13.18
N HIS A 64 7.01 -15.49 12.08
CA HIS A 64 7.06 -14.87 10.76
C HIS A 64 5.68 -14.27 10.39
N THR A 65 5.63 -12.96 10.23
CA THR A 65 4.41 -12.19 9.93
C THR A 65 4.37 -11.67 8.50
N GLY A 66 5.49 -11.78 7.80
CA GLY A 66 5.69 -11.22 6.46
C GLY A 66 6.01 -9.73 6.47
N LEU A 67 6.40 -9.22 5.31
CA LEU A 67 6.89 -7.84 5.14
C LEU A 67 5.95 -6.78 5.72
N ALA A 68 4.65 -6.94 5.50
CA ALA A 68 3.66 -5.98 5.97
C ALA A 68 3.51 -5.99 7.51
N GLY A 69 3.60 -7.18 8.13
CA GLY A 69 3.59 -7.32 9.59
C GLY A 69 4.85 -6.72 10.23
N ALA A 70 6.02 -7.01 9.66
CA ALA A 70 7.30 -6.45 10.12
C ALA A 70 7.30 -4.90 9.99
N PHE A 71 6.86 -4.37 8.85
CA PHE A 71 6.70 -2.92 8.65
C PHE A 71 5.81 -2.28 9.72
N LYS A 72 4.62 -2.85 9.98
CA LYS A 72 3.69 -2.36 11.00
C LYS A 72 4.29 -2.36 12.40
N SER A 73 4.98 -3.45 12.75
CA SER A 73 5.64 -3.59 14.06
C SER A 73 6.74 -2.55 14.23
N GLY A 74 7.54 -2.31 13.18
CA GLY A 74 8.58 -1.29 13.16
C GLY A 74 8.04 0.12 13.31
N ILE A 75 6.99 0.49 12.57
CA ILE A 75 6.32 1.80 12.72
C ILE A 75 5.85 2.01 14.16
N ASN A 76 5.18 1.02 14.76
CA ASN A 76 4.68 1.16 16.12
C ASN A 76 5.83 1.30 17.12
N GLU A 77 6.92 0.55 16.97
CA GLU A 77 8.07 0.64 17.86
C GLU A 77 8.83 1.96 17.69
N ALA A 78 9.03 2.41 16.44
CA ALA A 78 9.65 3.71 16.17
C ALA A 78 8.87 4.87 16.81
N LEU A 79 7.53 4.83 16.77
CA LEU A 79 6.68 5.83 17.45
C LEU A 79 6.84 5.80 18.97
N LYS A 80 6.96 4.62 19.60
CA LYS A 80 7.22 4.48 21.05
C LYS A 80 8.60 5.01 21.43
N LEU A 81 9.59 4.86 20.54
CA LEU A 81 10.94 5.41 20.73
C LEU A 81 11.01 6.93 20.51
N GLY A 82 9.87 7.58 20.23
CA GLY A 82 9.78 9.03 20.08
C GLY A 82 10.26 9.56 18.74
N ALA A 83 10.13 8.79 17.66
CA ALA A 83 10.48 9.25 16.32
C ALA A 83 9.62 10.43 15.89
N ASP A 84 10.24 11.51 15.40
CA ASP A 84 9.57 12.61 14.67
C ASP A 84 9.38 12.25 13.21
N ILE A 85 10.37 11.54 12.65
CA ILE A 85 10.36 11.05 11.26
C ILE A 85 10.79 9.58 11.26
N ILE A 86 10.10 8.77 10.44
CA ILE A 86 10.43 7.36 10.26
C ILE A 86 10.76 7.13 8.79
N VAL A 87 11.91 6.54 8.51
CA VAL A 87 12.27 6.08 7.16
C VAL A 87 12.25 4.56 7.13
N ASN A 88 11.55 4.00 6.16
CA ASN A 88 11.60 2.57 5.86
C ASN A 88 12.55 2.32 4.70
N THR A 89 13.49 1.38 4.86
CA THR A 89 14.35 0.87 3.80
C THR A 89 14.41 -0.65 3.84
N ASP A 90 14.78 -1.27 2.72
CA ASP A 90 14.91 -2.73 2.63
C ASP A 90 16.34 -3.16 3.03
N ALA A 91 16.48 -4.39 3.54
CA ALA A 91 17.75 -4.94 4.04
C ALA A 91 18.71 -5.42 2.93
N ASP A 92 18.32 -5.31 1.65
CA ASP A 92 19.06 -5.87 0.50
C ASP A 92 19.97 -4.85 -0.21
N ASN A 93 20.14 -3.67 0.39
CA ASN A 93 20.96 -2.56 -0.12
C ASN A 93 20.63 -2.13 -1.57
N GLN A 94 19.39 -2.38 -2.06
CA GLN A 94 19.00 -1.95 -3.40
C GLN A 94 18.80 -0.44 -3.50
N TYR A 95 18.42 0.24 -2.42
CA TYR A 95 18.28 1.69 -2.38
C TYR A 95 19.58 2.34 -1.95
N ASN A 96 19.94 3.46 -2.58
CA ASN A 96 21.08 4.25 -2.13
C ASN A 96 20.69 4.97 -0.82
N ALA A 97 21.36 4.60 0.27
CA ALA A 97 21.03 5.14 1.60
C ALA A 97 21.30 6.65 1.74
N GLU A 98 22.19 7.23 0.92
CA GLU A 98 22.39 8.68 0.89
C GLU A 98 21.13 9.46 0.45
N ASP A 99 20.20 8.80 -0.25
CA ASP A 99 18.95 9.42 -0.68
C ASP A 99 17.92 9.53 0.46
N ILE A 100 18.23 8.98 1.66
CA ILE A 100 17.42 9.21 2.86
C ILE A 100 17.23 10.70 3.13
N LYS A 101 18.27 11.53 2.92
CA LYS A 101 18.19 12.98 3.06
C LYS A 101 17.14 13.61 2.13
N GLU A 102 17.02 13.09 0.90
CA GLU A 102 16.03 13.58 -0.07
C GLU A 102 14.60 13.16 0.32
N LEU A 103 14.44 11.99 0.96
CA LEU A 103 13.15 11.55 1.50
C LEU A 103 12.73 12.37 2.72
N VAL A 104 13.65 12.72 3.60
CA VAL A 104 13.38 13.44 4.85
C VAL A 104 13.13 14.93 4.62
N LYS A 105 13.84 15.56 3.68
CA LYS A 105 13.78 16.99 3.38
C LYS A 105 12.37 17.55 3.20
N PRO A 106 11.44 16.96 2.39
CA PRO A 106 10.08 17.49 2.25
C PRO A 106 9.26 17.46 3.55
N ILE A 107 9.58 16.54 4.48
CA ILE A 107 8.91 16.45 5.79
C ILE A 107 9.43 17.55 6.70
N LEU A 108 10.76 17.74 6.75
CA LEU A 108 11.40 18.84 7.49
C LEU A 108 10.85 20.21 7.06
N GLU A 109 10.68 20.40 5.76
CA GLU A 109 10.11 21.62 5.18
C GLU A 109 8.58 21.72 5.33
N LYS A 110 7.95 20.75 5.99
CA LYS A 110 6.48 20.67 6.17
C LYS A 110 5.68 20.69 4.86
N ARG A 111 6.29 20.25 3.76
CA ARG A 111 5.64 20.15 2.44
C ARG A 111 4.94 18.80 2.22
N ALA A 112 5.38 17.76 2.94
CA ALA A 112 4.84 16.41 2.86
C ALA A 112 4.69 15.78 4.24
N ASP A 113 3.74 14.87 4.35
CA ASP A 113 3.53 14.00 5.52
C ASP A 113 4.05 12.58 5.23
N MET A 114 4.09 12.20 3.96
CA MET A 114 4.64 10.95 3.44
C MET A 114 5.44 11.22 2.16
N VAL A 115 6.64 10.68 2.08
CA VAL A 115 7.51 10.78 0.90
C VAL A 115 7.84 9.38 0.39
N ILE A 116 7.74 9.20 -0.93
CA ILE A 116 7.97 7.91 -1.60
C ILE A 116 9.13 8.08 -2.57
N GLY A 117 10.11 7.18 -2.49
CA GLY A 117 11.18 7.12 -3.47
C GLY A 117 10.67 6.66 -4.84
N ALA A 118 10.97 7.44 -5.88
CA ALA A 118 10.67 7.10 -7.26
C ALA A 118 11.93 6.55 -7.95
N ARG A 119 11.95 5.25 -8.21
CA ARG A 119 13.06 4.60 -8.90
C ARG A 119 13.06 4.98 -10.38
N PRO A 120 14.23 5.14 -11.02
CA PRO A 120 14.34 5.39 -12.44
C PRO A 120 14.03 4.10 -13.25
N ILE A 121 12.76 3.72 -13.34
CA ILE A 121 12.28 2.43 -13.90
C ILE A 121 12.75 2.22 -15.35
N SER A 122 12.93 3.31 -16.11
CA SER A 122 13.42 3.26 -17.49
C SER A 122 14.86 2.77 -17.61
N SER A 123 15.70 3.02 -16.62
CA SER A 123 17.15 2.73 -16.62
C SER A 123 17.52 1.44 -15.88
N ILE A 124 16.60 0.77 -15.18
CA ILE A 124 16.89 -0.48 -14.46
C ILE A 124 17.20 -1.59 -15.45
N LYS A 125 18.49 -2.03 -15.47
CA LYS A 125 18.93 -3.20 -16.23
C LYS A 125 18.29 -4.46 -15.64
N GLY A 126 17.60 -5.27 -16.49
CA GLY A 126 16.97 -6.54 -16.08
C GLY A 126 15.43 -6.52 -16.01
N PHE A 127 14.80 -5.37 -16.18
CA PHE A 127 13.34 -5.30 -16.35
C PHE A 127 12.96 -5.54 -17.82
N THR A 128 12.22 -6.64 -18.09
CA THR A 128 11.61 -6.85 -19.40
C THR A 128 10.61 -5.73 -19.73
N LEU A 129 10.43 -5.39 -21.01
CA LEU A 129 9.46 -4.39 -21.47
C LEU A 129 8.06 -4.64 -20.90
N PHE A 130 7.68 -5.91 -20.75
CA PHE A 130 6.41 -6.32 -20.17
C PHE A 130 6.30 -5.96 -18.67
N LYS A 131 7.36 -6.17 -17.87
CA LYS A 131 7.39 -5.76 -16.45
C LYS A 131 7.31 -4.25 -16.31
N LYS A 132 8.02 -3.48 -17.16
CA LYS A 132 7.95 -2.01 -17.20
C LYS A 132 6.53 -1.52 -17.53
N GLY A 133 5.87 -2.14 -18.52
CA GLY A 133 4.48 -1.84 -18.88
C GLY A 133 3.51 -2.09 -17.73
N LEU A 134 3.63 -3.26 -17.10
CA LEU A 134 2.76 -3.64 -15.97
C LEU A 134 2.90 -2.71 -14.76
N GLN A 135 4.14 -2.30 -14.45
CA GLN A 135 4.40 -1.38 -13.35
C GLN A 135 3.85 0.02 -13.67
N LYS A 136 3.97 0.51 -14.91
CA LYS A 136 3.35 1.76 -15.35
C LYS A 136 1.81 1.70 -15.24
N ILE A 137 1.20 0.60 -15.67
CA ILE A 137 -0.27 0.40 -15.56
C ILE A 137 -0.69 0.38 -14.08
N GLY A 138 0.04 -0.37 -13.22
CA GLY A 138 -0.22 -0.41 -11.79
C GLY A 138 -0.11 0.96 -11.12
N SER A 139 0.95 1.72 -11.43
CA SER A 139 1.13 3.08 -10.91
C SER A 139 0.10 4.07 -11.46
N ALA A 140 -0.28 3.95 -12.76
CA ALA A 140 -1.35 4.77 -13.36
C ALA A 140 -2.70 4.48 -12.70
N PHE A 141 -3.02 3.20 -12.47
CA PHE A 141 -4.23 2.80 -11.77
C PHE A 141 -4.24 3.34 -10.33
N MET A 142 -3.12 3.23 -9.62
CA MET A 142 -2.97 3.79 -8.27
C MET A 142 -3.17 5.32 -8.27
N ARG A 143 -2.63 6.05 -9.24
CA ARG A 143 -2.89 7.50 -9.40
C ARG A 143 -4.36 7.82 -9.53
N ILE A 144 -5.10 7.03 -10.33
CA ILE A 144 -6.56 7.21 -10.53
C ILE A 144 -7.33 6.91 -9.22
N VAL A 145 -7.00 5.81 -8.55
CA VAL A 145 -7.70 5.37 -7.33
C VAL A 145 -7.39 6.29 -6.13
N SER A 146 -6.12 6.63 -5.93
CA SER A 146 -5.66 7.46 -4.83
C SER A 146 -5.74 8.96 -5.12
N LYS A 147 -5.90 9.36 -6.41
CA LYS A 147 -5.80 10.76 -6.85
C LYS A 147 -4.50 11.43 -6.39
N THR A 148 -3.38 10.72 -6.46
CA THR A 148 -2.04 11.20 -6.10
C THR A 148 -1.11 11.13 -7.29
N GLU A 149 -0.08 11.98 -7.32
CA GLU A 149 0.95 12.00 -8.36
C GLU A 149 2.10 11.01 -8.04
N VAL A 150 1.79 9.89 -7.35
CA VAL A 150 2.79 8.89 -6.99
C VAL A 150 3.32 8.19 -8.24
N GLU A 151 4.64 8.27 -8.45
CA GLU A 151 5.31 7.70 -9.62
C GLU A 151 5.62 6.22 -9.46
N ASP A 152 6.04 5.76 -8.27
CA ASP A 152 6.43 4.39 -7.97
C ASP A 152 5.72 3.85 -6.73
N ALA A 153 4.45 3.48 -6.87
CA ALA A 153 3.61 2.99 -5.77
C ALA A 153 4.15 1.72 -5.07
N PRO A 154 4.81 0.76 -5.74
CA PRO A 154 5.38 -0.41 -5.06
C PRO A 154 6.70 -0.15 -4.32
N CYS A 155 7.32 1.03 -4.44
CA CYS A 155 8.58 1.32 -3.77
C CYS A 155 8.44 1.26 -2.24
N GLY A 156 9.33 0.51 -1.56
CA GLY A 156 9.39 0.37 -0.11
C GLY A 156 10.19 1.48 0.59
N PHE A 157 11.02 2.22 -0.16
CA PHE A 157 11.85 3.28 0.37
C PHE A 157 11.04 4.56 0.58
N ARG A 158 10.67 4.82 1.82
CA ARG A 158 9.68 5.85 2.18
C ARG A 158 10.03 6.54 3.48
N ALA A 159 9.67 7.82 3.57
CA ALA A 159 9.66 8.57 4.81
C ALA A 159 8.25 8.94 5.23
N PHE A 160 8.03 8.96 6.54
CA PHE A 160 6.76 9.29 7.18
C PHE A 160 7.00 10.28 8.32
N SER A 161 6.19 11.31 8.44
CA SER A 161 6.12 12.06 9.70
C SER A 161 5.50 11.18 10.79
N ALA A 162 5.81 11.45 12.07
CA ALA A 162 5.21 10.74 13.19
C ALA A 162 3.67 10.79 13.16
N GLU A 163 3.10 11.93 12.77
CA GLU A 163 1.67 12.09 12.62
C GLU A 163 1.12 11.16 11.53
N CYS A 164 1.73 11.16 10.35
CA CYS A 164 1.35 10.24 9.28
C CYS A 164 1.46 8.78 9.73
N ALA A 165 2.61 8.39 10.30
CA ALA A 165 2.87 7.03 10.76
C ALA A 165 1.83 6.55 11.79
N SER A 166 1.44 7.40 12.75
CA SER A 166 0.43 7.09 13.76
C SER A 166 -0.95 6.82 13.18
N MET A 167 -1.27 7.47 12.05
CA MET A 167 -2.55 7.33 11.36
C MET A 167 -2.62 6.09 10.46
N LEU A 168 -1.48 5.49 10.10
CA LEU A 168 -1.46 4.34 9.20
C LEU A 168 -1.79 3.03 9.93
N ASN A 169 -2.66 2.23 9.34
CA ASN A 169 -3.02 0.91 9.81
C ASN A 169 -2.89 -0.08 8.67
N VAL A 170 -1.93 -1.00 8.76
CA VAL A 170 -1.72 -2.04 7.74
C VAL A 170 -2.53 -3.28 8.10
N PHE A 171 -3.45 -3.68 7.23
CA PHE A 171 -4.32 -4.85 7.37
C PHE A 171 -3.95 -5.98 6.39
N ASP A 172 -3.23 -5.66 5.31
CA ASP A 172 -2.78 -6.66 4.35
C ASP A 172 -1.54 -7.40 4.90
N ASN A 173 -1.48 -8.71 4.66
CA ASN A 173 -0.31 -9.51 5.04
C ASN A 173 0.75 -9.57 3.93
N TYR A 174 0.41 -9.14 2.71
CA TYR A 174 1.30 -9.25 1.55
C TYR A 174 2.15 -8.00 1.32
N THR A 175 1.54 -6.81 1.32
CA THR A 175 2.26 -5.55 1.08
C THR A 175 1.57 -4.37 1.76
N TYR A 176 2.38 -3.51 2.36
CA TYR A 176 1.93 -2.24 2.96
C TYR A 176 1.94 -1.08 1.96
N THR A 177 2.67 -1.23 0.84
CA THR A 177 3.03 -0.10 -0.02
C THR A 177 1.84 0.60 -0.66
N MET A 178 0.90 -0.16 -1.21
CA MET A 178 -0.30 0.41 -1.85
C MET A 178 -1.32 0.86 -0.81
N GLU A 179 -1.46 0.10 0.27
CA GLU A 179 -2.42 0.38 1.33
C GLU A 179 -2.11 1.71 2.03
N THR A 180 -0.84 1.95 2.38
CA THR A 180 -0.42 3.20 3.04
C THR A 180 -0.67 4.43 2.18
N ILE A 181 -0.51 4.37 0.85
CA ILE A 181 -0.82 5.47 -0.06
C ILE A 181 -2.32 5.81 -0.03
N ILE A 182 -3.17 4.78 -0.15
CA ILE A 182 -4.62 4.96 -0.16
C ILE A 182 -5.10 5.52 1.19
N GLN A 183 -4.58 4.99 2.30
CA GLN A 183 -4.92 5.48 3.63
C GLN A 183 -4.47 6.92 3.86
N ALA A 184 -3.22 7.24 3.56
CA ALA A 184 -2.68 8.59 3.71
C ALA A 184 -3.55 9.60 2.92
N ARG A 185 -3.90 9.28 1.67
CA ARG A 185 -4.77 10.14 0.87
C ARG A 185 -6.19 10.25 1.41
N ALA A 186 -6.78 9.15 1.88
CA ALA A 186 -8.11 9.13 2.46
C ALA A 186 -8.20 9.99 3.73
N LYS A 187 -7.08 10.15 4.44
CA LYS A 187 -6.92 10.98 5.63
C LYS A 187 -6.46 12.43 5.34
N GLY A 188 -6.35 12.79 4.06
CA GLY A 188 -5.98 14.14 3.65
C GLY A 188 -4.49 14.48 3.77
N LEU A 189 -3.64 13.48 4.01
CA LEU A 189 -2.20 13.66 4.16
C LEU A 189 -1.54 13.99 2.80
N ARG A 190 -0.47 14.78 2.85
CA ARG A 190 0.28 15.22 1.67
C ARG A 190 1.32 14.16 1.32
N ILE A 191 1.26 13.66 0.08
CA ILE A 191 2.17 12.63 -0.43
C ILE A 191 2.96 13.21 -1.57
N ILE A 192 4.29 13.06 -1.52
CA ILE A 192 5.22 13.50 -2.56
C ILE A 192 6.09 12.33 -2.99
N SER A 193 6.44 12.27 -4.29
CA SER A 193 7.45 11.36 -4.81
C SER A 193 8.75 12.14 -5.04
N VAL A 194 9.88 11.55 -4.67
CA VAL A 194 11.23 12.09 -4.94
C VAL A 194 12.05 11.07 -5.72
N PRO A 195 12.82 11.49 -6.73
CA PRO A 195 13.68 10.57 -7.46
C PRO A 195 14.78 10.02 -6.54
N ILE A 196 15.02 8.71 -6.64
CA ILE A 196 16.05 8.01 -5.87
C ILE A 196 16.98 7.22 -6.78
N ARG A 197 18.19 6.98 -6.29
CA ARG A 197 19.18 6.12 -6.93
C ARG A 197 18.97 4.66 -6.50
N VAL A 198 19.32 3.74 -7.39
CA VAL A 198 19.22 2.30 -7.14
C VAL A 198 20.61 1.71 -7.31
N ASN A 199 21.07 0.98 -6.30
CA ASN A 199 22.32 0.25 -6.35
C ASN A 199 22.21 -0.98 -7.27
N PRO A 200 23.33 -1.51 -7.79
CA PRO A 200 23.33 -2.77 -8.53
C PRO A 200 22.70 -3.89 -7.70
N GLN A 201 21.88 -4.70 -8.35
CA GLN A 201 21.18 -5.79 -7.69
C GLN A 201 22.16 -6.88 -7.25
N THR A 202 22.30 -7.12 -5.95
CA THR A 202 23.21 -8.12 -5.38
C THR A 202 22.64 -9.53 -5.45
N ARG A 203 21.30 -9.67 -5.44
CA ARG A 203 20.62 -10.97 -5.51
C ARG A 203 19.29 -10.92 -6.28
N LYS A 204 18.78 -12.10 -6.68
CA LYS A 204 17.44 -12.21 -7.29
C LYS A 204 16.34 -11.93 -6.27
N SER A 205 15.29 -11.20 -6.69
CA SER A 205 14.14 -10.89 -5.84
C SER A 205 13.46 -12.17 -5.29
N ARG A 206 13.30 -12.25 -3.96
CA ARG A 206 12.59 -13.34 -3.28
C ARG A 206 11.06 -13.20 -3.39
N LEU A 207 10.56 -11.97 -3.53
CA LEU A 207 9.13 -11.66 -3.55
C LEU A 207 8.43 -12.03 -4.86
N VAL A 208 9.15 -12.05 -5.99
CA VAL A 208 8.57 -12.27 -7.32
C VAL A 208 9.18 -13.52 -7.96
N LYS A 209 8.69 -14.69 -7.55
CA LYS A 209 9.09 -15.97 -8.18
C LYS A 209 8.40 -16.19 -9.53
N ASN A 210 7.18 -15.68 -9.75
CA ASN A 210 6.40 -15.85 -10.97
C ASN A 210 5.59 -14.60 -11.28
N ILE A 211 5.74 -14.06 -12.51
CA ILE A 211 5.07 -12.84 -12.99
C ILE A 211 3.54 -12.98 -12.91
N PHE A 212 3.00 -14.13 -13.29
CA PHE A 212 1.55 -14.36 -13.26
C PHE A 212 0.99 -14.31 -11.82
N SER A 213 1.71 -14.91 -10.86
CA SER A 213 1.36 -14.84 -9.44
C SER A 213 1.41 -13.40 -8.90
N TYR A 214 2.41 -12.62 -9.34
CA TYR A 214 2.52 -11.20 -8.97
C TYR A 214 1.35 -10.39 -9.49
N ILE A 215 0.99 -10.53 -10.78
CA ILE A 215 -0.15 -9.83 -11.39
C ILE A 215 -1.43 -10.17 -10.65
N ARG A 216 -1.70 -11.47 -10.44
CA ARG A 216 -2.92 -11.93 -9.74
C ARG A 216 -3.02 -11.33 -8.34
N LYS A 217 -1.94 -11.38 -7.56
CA LYS A 217 -1.91 -10.85 -6.20
C LYS A 217 -2.09 -9.32 -6.20
N SER A 218 -1.37 -8.61 -7.06
CA SER A 218 -1.47 -7.15 -7.16
C SER A 218 -2.87 -6.71 -7.60
N THR A 219 -3.46 -7.35 -8.61
CA THR A 219 -4.83 -7.06 -9.06
C THR A 219 -5.84 -7.32 -7.93
N PHE A 220 -5.69 -8.44 -7.21
CA PHE A 220 -6.56 -8.74 -6.08
C PHE A 220 -6.43 -7.71 -4.95
N THR A 221 -5.20 -7.32 -4.60
CA THR A 221 -4.95 -6.27 -3.59
C THR A 221 -5.58 -4.94 -4.02
N ILE A 222 -5.39 -4.53 -5.27
CA ILE A 222 -5.98 -3.29 -5.81
C ILE A 222 -7.50 -3.34 -5.76
N LEU A 223 -8.11 -4.45 -6.21
CA LEU A 223 -9.56 -4.64 -6.19
C LEU A 223 -10.10 -4.60 -4.76
N ARG A 224 -9.46 -5.33 -3.85
CA ARG A 224 -9.78 -5.33 -2.42
C ARG A 224 -9.72 -3.92 -1.84
N MET A 225 -8.65 -3.15 -2.13
CA MET A 225 -8.52 -1.78 -1.66
C MET A 225 -9.63 -0.89 -2.21
N PHE A 226 -10.00 -1.04 -3.47
CA PHE A 226 -11.09 -0.28 -4.06
C PHE A 226 -12.44 -0.57 -3.38
N ILE A 227 -12.74 -1.85 -3.14
CA ILE A 227 -13.94 -2.29 -2.40
C ILE A 227 -13.93 -1.74 -0.96
N VAL A 228 -12.78 -1.79 -0.29
CA VAL A 228 -12.65 -1.36 1.12
C VAL A 228 -12.78 0.15 1.29
N TYR A 229 -12.22 0.95 0.34
CA TYR A 229 -12.17 2.42 0.50
C TYR A 229 -13.23 3.19 -0.29
N LYS A 230 -13.82 2.59 -1.32
CA LYS A 230 -14.90 3.21 -2.15
C LYS A 230 -15.98 2.18 -2.49
N PRO A 231 -16.57 1.51 -1.50
CA PRO A 231 -17.49 0.39 -1.75
C PRO A 231 -18.71 0.81 -2.56
N PHE A 232 -19.34 1.92 -2.20
CA PHE A 232 -20.54 2.39 -2.90
C PHE A 232 -20.30 2.59 -4.39
N ARG A 233 -19.17 3.20 -4.79
CA ARG A 233 -18.86 3.43 -6.22
C ARG A 233 -18.65 2.13 -6.98
N PHE A 234 -18.03 1.15 -6.34
CA PHE A 234 -17.78 -0.16 -6.94
C PHE A 234 -19.09 -0.91 -7.19
N PHE A 235 -19.91 -1.04 -6.16
CA PHE A 235 -21.18 -1.76 -6.28
C PHE A 235 -22.20 -1.00 -7.11
N ALA A 236 -22.26 0.34 -7.03
CA ALA A 236 -23.14 1.17 -7.85
C ALA A 236 -22.82 1.03 -9.35
N PHE A 237 -21.52 0.94 -9.71
CA PHE A 237 -21.13 0.71 -11.11
C PHE A 237 -21.64 -0.65 -11.61
N ILE A 238 -21.47 -1.73 -10.83
CA ILE A 238 -21.95 -3.05 -11.20
C ILE A 238 -23.49 -3.06 -11.25
N ALA A 239 -24.13 -2.51 -10.23
CA ALA A 239 -25.60 -2.40 -10.18
C ALA A 239 -26.17 -1.67 -11.40
N SER A 240 -25.57 -0.55 -11.80
CA SER A 240 -26.00 0.22 -12.97
C SER A 240 -25.89 -0.58 -14.25
N LEU A 241 -24.85 -1.42 -14.39
CA LEU A 241 -24.68 -2.28 -15.57
C LEU A 241 -25.82 -3.30 -15.67
N PHE A 242 -26.17 -3.97 -14.56
CA PHE A 242 -27.27 -4.91 -14.49
C PHE A 242 -28.62 -4.22 -14.74
N LEU A 243 -28.85 -3.05 -14.15
CA LEU A 243 -30.08 -2.28 -14.35
C LEU A 243 -30.24 -1.83 -15.80
N ILE A 244 -29.19 -1.29 -16.42
CA ILE A 244 -29.22 -0.86 -17.82
C ILE A 244 -29.52 -2.06 -18.73
N CYS A 245 -28.82 -3.18 -18.57
CA CYS A 245 -29.09 -4.39 -19.33
C CYS A 245 -30.53 -4.87 -19.12
N GLY A 246 -31.02 -4.89 -17.90
CA GLY A 246 -32.38 -5.28 -17.56
C GLY A 246 -33.41 -4.37 -18.23
N LEU A 247 -33.21 -3.05 -18.21
CA LEU A 247 -34.08 -2.08 -18.88
C LEU A 247 -34.09 -2.22 -20.41
N ILE A 248 -32.93 -2.57 -21.01
CA ILE A 248 -32.85 -2.84 -22.46
C ILE A 248 -33.74 -4.05 -22.82
N PHE A 249 -33.67 -5.14 -22.06
CA PHE A 249 -34.49 -6.32 -22.29
C PHE A 249 -35.97 -6.05 -22.00
N ALA A 250 -36.31 -5.22 -20.99
CA ALA A 250 -37.66 -4.77 -20.73
C ALA A 250 -38.23 -3.95 -21.92
N GLY A 251 -37.45 -2.97 -22.39
CA GLY A 251 -37.81 -2.14 -23.52
C GLY A 251 -38.04 -2.97 -24.81
N ARG A 252 -37.14 -3.96 -25.05
CA ARG A 252 -37.32 -4.90 -26.16
C ARG A 252 -38.64 -5.69 -26.05
N PHE A 253 -38.96 -6.20 -24.87
CA PHE A 253 -40.19 -6.93 -24.63
C PHE A 253 -41.40 -6.04 -24.87
N LEU A 254 -41.43 -4.82 -24.34
CA LEU A 254 -42.53 -3.87 -24.54
C LEU A 254 -42.72 -3.53 -26.02
N TYR A 255 -41.63 -3.27 -26.75
CA TYR A 255 -41.69 -3.01 -28.19
C TYR A 255 -42.32 -4.17 -28.94
N LEU A 256 -41.91 -5.42 -28.70
CA LEU A 256 -42.46 -6.61 -29.37
C LEU A 256 -43.90 -6.90 -28.92
N PHE A 257 -44.25 -6.60 -27.68
CA PHE A 257 -45.59 -6.74 -27.16
C PHE A 257 -46.59 -5.85 -27.94
N PHE A 258 -46.23 -4.61 -28.18
CA PHE A 258 -47.12 -3.65 -28.91
C PHE A 258 -47.11 -3.84 -30.42
N THR A 259 -46.04 -4.41 -31.01
CA THR A 259 -45.93 -4.55 -32.47
C THR A 259 -46.38 -5.92 -32.98
N VAL A 260 -46.10 -6.99 -32.22
CA VAL A 260 -46.31 -8.39 -32.68
C VAL A 260 -47.24 -9.16 -31.74
N GLY A 261 -47.79 -8.55 -30.70
CA GLY A 261 -48.70 -9.19 -29.72
C GLY A 261 -48.02 -9.96 -28.60
N GLY A 262 -46.69 -9.88 -28.47
CA GLY A 262 -45.94 -10.40 -27.29
C GLY A 262 -45.82 -11.92 -27.19
N HIS A 263 -46.48 -12.70 -28.04
CA HIS A 263 -46.39 -14.15 -28.03
C HIS A 263 -44.96 -14.64 -28.35
N GLY A 264 -44.40 -15.54 -27.51
CA GLY A 264 -43.07 -16.12 -27.71
C GLY A 264 -41.89 -15.33 -27.13
N HIS A 265 -42.10 -14.12 -26.54
CA HIS A 265 -41.02 -13.28 -26.04
C HIS A 265 -40.94 -13.16 -24.50
N ILE A 266 -41.68 -13.98 -23.76
CA ILE A 266 -41.71 -14.03 -22.27
C ILE A 266 -40.34 -14.23 -21.68
N GLN A 267 -39.44 -14.94 -22.37
CA GLN A 267 -38.07 -15.15 -21.94
C GLN A 267 -37.29 -13.82 -21.72
N SER A 268 -37.53 -12.80 -22.59
CA SER A 268 -36.93 -11.47 -22.45
C SER A 268 -37.45 -10.75 -21.20
N LEU A 269 -38.71 -10.92 -20.84
CA LEU A 269 -39.33 -10.33 -19.68
C LEU A 269 -38.76 -10.98 -18.40
N ILE A 270 -38.62 -12.32 -18.34
CA ILE A 270 -38.04 -13.04 -17.24
C ILE A 270 -36.59 -12.63 -17.06
N LEU A 271 -35.78 -12.60 -18.11
CA LEU A 271 -34.40 -12.16 -18.06
C LEU A 271 -34.27 -10.72 -17.55
N SER A 272 -35.13 -9.81 -18.05
CA SER A 272 -35.18 -8.44 -17.56
C SER A 272 -35.48 -8.35 -16.08
N ALA A 273 -36.46 -9.10 -15.57
CA ALA A 273 -36.83 -9.13 -14.15
C ALA A 273 -35.65 -9.61 -13.29
N ILE A 274 -34.99 -10.70 -13.72
CA ILE A 274 -33.81 -11.23 -13.01
C ILE A 274 -32.68 -10.17 -12.96
N LEU A 275 -32.38 -9.52 -14.08
CA LEU A 275 -31.31 -8.52 -14.14
C LEU A 275 -31.64 -7.29 -13.30
N ILE A 276 -32.88 -6.80 -13.31
CA ILE A 276 -33.31 -5.65 -12.52
C ILE A 276 -33.23 -5.98 -11.01
N ILE A 277 -33.78 -7.12 -10.59
CA ILE A 277 -33.78 -7.55 -9.20
C ILE A 277 -32.31 -7.71 -8.71
N THR A 278 -31.47 -8.36 -9.52
CA THR A 278 -30.04 -8.52 -9.20
C THR A 278 -29.35 -7.16 -9.10
N GLY A 279 -29.62 -6.23 -10.02
CA GLY A 279 -29.06 -4.88 -9.98
C GLY A 279 -29.45 -4.12 -8.71
N VAL A 280 -30.72 -4.19 -8.30
CA VAL A 280 -31.19 -3.59 -7.04
C VAL A 280 -30.53 -4.22 -5.84
N GLN A 281 -30.42 -5.55 -5.79
CA GLN A 281 -29.74 -6.25 -4.69
C GLN A 281 -28.27 -5.85 -4.57
N ILE A 282 -27.53 -5.77 -5.70
CA ILE A 282 -26.14 -5.30 -5.72
C ILE A 282 -26.05 -3.85 -5.21
N GLY A 283 -27.00 -3.00 -5.59
CA GLY A 283 -27.05 -1.61 -5.10
C GLY A 283 -27.26 -1.52 -3.58
N LEU A 284 -28.15 -2.34 -3.03
CA LEU A 284 -28.36 -2.43 -1.58
C LEU A 284 -27.11 -2.94 -0.84
N ILE A 285 -26.42 -3.96 -1.40
CA ILE A 285 -25.13 -4.41 -0.88
C ILE A 285 -24.11 -3.26 -0.87
N GLY A 286 -24.11 -2.42 -1.91
CA GLY A 286 -23.26 -1.23 -1.99
C GLY A 286 -23.48 -0.24 -0.84
N ILE A 287 -24.74 0.00 -0.48
CA ILE A 287 -25.11 0.86 0.66
C ILE A 287 -24.65 0.24 1.98
N LEU A 288 -24.87 -1.05 2.20
CA LEU A 288 -24.42 -1.75 3.39
C LEU A 288 -22.89 -1.73 3.52
N ALA A 289 -22.17 -1.95 2.42
CA ALA A 289 -20.72 -1.91 2.39
C ALA A 289 -20.19 -0.49 2.71
N ASP A 290 -20.88 0.57 2.29
CA ASP A 290 -20.52 1.95 2.61
C ASP A 290 -20.70 2.26 4.10
N LEU A 291 -21.81 1.79 4.71
CA LEU A 291 -22.02 1.89 6.16
C LEU A 291 -20.93 1.16 6.94
N CYS A 292 -20.49 -0.03 6.49
CA CYS A 292 -19.36 -0.75 7.08
C CYS A 292 -18.05 0.06 6.95
N ALA A 293 -17.84 0.74 5.84
CA ALA A 293 -16.66 1.59 5.63
C ALA A 293 -16.67 2.81 6.56
N ILE A 294 -17.83 3.39 6.86
CA ILE A 294 -17.97 4.48 7.84
C ILE A 294 -17.64 3.97 9.25
N ASN A 295 -18.19 2.83 9.66
CA ASN A 295 -17.88 2.22 10.96
C ASN A 295 -16.40 1.94 11.13
N ARG A 296 -15.73 1.46 10.08
CA ARG A 296 -14.28 1.26 10.07
C ARG A 296 -13.53 2.58 10.33
N LYS A 297 -13.90 3.69 9.67
CA LYS A 297 -13.26 4.99 9.90
C LYS A 297 -13.41 5.46 11.35
N LEU A 298 -14.55 5.24 11.95
CA LEU A 298 -14.78 5.57 13.38
C LEU A 298 -13.87 4.73 14.29
N LEU A 299 -13.72 3.43 14.01
CA LEU A 299 -12.82 2.56 14.76
C LEU A 299 -11.34 2.96 14.58
N GLU A 300 -10.93 3.37 13.37
CA GLU A 300 -9.58 3.89 13.12
C GLU A 300 -9.32 5.20 13.91
N ASP A 301 -10.30 6.10 14.01
CA ASP A 301 -10.17 7.33 14.81
C ASP A 301 -10.05 7.03 16.32
N ILE A 302 -10.86 6.11 16.83
CA ILE A 302 -10.75 5.65 18.23
C ILE A 302 -9.38 5.04 18.48
N GLN A 303 -8.90 4.17 17.60
CA GLN A 303 -7.57 3.56 17.71
C GLN A 303 -6.45 4.60 17.73
N LEU A 304 -6.55 5.64 16.90
CA LEU A 304 -5.59 6.74 16.89
C LEU A 304 -5.58 7.50 18.23
N ARG A 305 -6.74 7.76 18.79
CA ARG A 305 -6.86 8.44 20.10
C ARG A 305 -6.25 7.59 21.22
N VAL A 306 -6.51 6.28 21.22
CA VAL A 306 -5.92 5.36 22.19
C VAL A 306 -4.38 5.34 22.07
N LYS A 307 -3.84 5.20 20.85
CA LYS A 307 -2.37 5.26 20.64
C LYS A 307 -1.74 6.58 21.13
N LYS A 308 -2.43 7.71 20.94
CA LYS A 308 -1.95 9.00 21.45
C LYS A 308 -1.96 9.10 22.98
N LEU A 309 -2.82 8.34 23.66
CA LEU A 309 -2.87 8.26 25.12
C LEU A 309 -1.79 7.32 25.67
N GLU A 310 -1.52 6.21 24.97
CA GLU A 310 -0.46 5.24 25.34
C GLU A 310 0.97 5.80 25.15
N ASN A 311 1.14 6.76 24.24
CA ASN A 311 2.45 7.38 23.94
C ASN A 311 2.67 8.71 24.71
N LYS A 312 1.79 9.06 25.66
CA LYS A 312 1.98 10.16 26.64
C LYS A 312 2.51 9.61 27.96
#